data_2f9b595e11069acaee22b20eaf00db7e
#
_entry.id   2f9b595e11069acaee22b20eaf00db7e
#
_cell.length_a   1.000
_cell.length_b   1.000
_cell.length_c   1.000
_cell.angle_alpha   90.00
_cell.angle_beta   90.00
_cell.angle_gamma   90.00
#
_symmetry.space_group_name_H-M   'P 1'
#
loop_
_entity.id
_entity.type
_entity.pdbx_description
1 polymer ?
#
loop_
_entity_poly.entity_id
_entity_poly.type
_entity_poly.pdbx_seq_one_letter_code
_entity_poly.pdbx_strand_id
1 'polypeptide(L)'
;MNIVISKDILGSDQHLVCDRNISSFQWSDDIPSSCWIYSDNSYLRDLGTILMSVCDIFDESHTRAWSLLREDGISRVPAHNSLPVDVFKSRLSMLLDQLWLFLDSNLGNYYMNEFLEGRELLMSLRRPKIDHQSYNDEIKRSSSGSIANLEKFQPDKTGYSKRTIYSQAGSVTGRLTATGPNILTLKKTHRKIFTSRFPDGKILQIDL
;
A
#
# COMPACT_ATOMS: atom_id res chain seq x y z
N MET A 1 -9.98 13.21 -11.54
CA MET A 1 -9.21 12.17 -10.80
C MET A 1 -7.77 12.66 -10.74
N ASN A 2 -7.13 12.57 -9.59
CA ASN A 2 -5.79 13.12 -9.37
C ASN A 2 -4.75 12.00 -9.31
N ILE A 3 -3.50 12.32 -9.65
CA ILE A 3 -2.34 11.46 -9.39
C ILE A 3 -1.59 12.07 -8.21
N VAL A 4 -1.19 11.22 -7.27
CA VAL A 4 -0.31 11.59 -6.17
C VAL A 4 1.06 10.98 -6.41
N ILE A 5 2.08 11.81 -6.49
CA ILE A 5 3.47 11.36 -6.48
C ILE A 5 3.92 11.29 -5.03
N SER A 6 4.32 10.10 -4.61
CA SER A 6 4.71 9.84 -3.23
C SER A 6 5.93 10.68 -2.82
N LYS A 7 5.93 11.11 -1.58
CA LYS A 7 7.07 11.75 -0.94
C LYS A 7 8.33 10.90 -1.01
N ASP A 8 8.20 9.57 -1.01
CA ASP A 8 9.33 8.65 -1.09
C ASP A 8 10.08 8.79 -2.43
N ILE A 9 9.34 8.95 -3.55
CA ILE A 9 9.92 9.20 -4.87
C ILE A 9 10.56 10.58 -4.95
N LEU A 10 9.88 11.58 -4.39
CA LEU A 10 10.35 12.96 -4.42
C LEU A 10 11.51 13.23 -3.45
N GLY A 11 11.74 12.32 -2.48
CA GLY A 11 12.65 12.56 -1.37
C GLY A 11 12.21 13.72 -0.46
N SER A 12 10.92 14.01 -0.44
CA SER A 12 10.27 15.13 0.26
C SER A 12 9.59 14.66 1.54
N ASP A 13 9.22 15.59 2.41
CA ASP A 13 8.37 15.32 3.58
C ASP A 13 6.88 15.28 3.22
N GLN A 14 6.51 15.82 2.05
CA GLN A 14 5.14 15.91 1.57
C GLN A 14 4.95 15.17 0.25
N HIS A 15 3.72 14.72 0.01
CA HIS A 15 3.26 14.18 -1.26
C HIS A 15 2.92 15.31 -2.23
N LEU A 16 3.04 15.06 -3.53
CA LEU A 16 2.64 16.00 -4.56
C LEU A 16 1.35 15.51 -5.21
N VAL A 17 0.27 16.24 -5.00
CA VAL A 17 -1.05 15.98 -5.61
C VAL A 17 -1.13 16.74 -6.92
N CYS A 18 -1.28 16.02 -8.02
CA CYS A 18 -1.32 16.57 -9.38
C CYS A 18 -2.69 16.35 -10.00
N ASP A 19 -3.28 17.43 -10.48
CA ASP A 19 -4.48 17.34 -11.34
C ASP A 19 -4.06 17.02 -12.79
N ARG A 20 -5.00 16.54 -13.59
CA ARG A 20 -4.79 16.26 -15.02
C ARG A 20 -4.28 17.49 -15.80
N ASN A 21 -4.69 18.67 -15.39
CA ASN A 21 -4.15 19.92 -15.90
C ASN A 21 -2.91 20.31 -15.10
N ILE A 22 -1.73 20.05 -15.64
CA ILE A 22 -0.39 20.26 -15.04
C ILE A 22 -0.16 21.65 -14.43
N SER A 23 -1.05 22.58 -14.68
CA SER A 23 -1.01 23.95 -14.12
C SER A 23 -1.27 24.03 -12.61
N SER A 24 -1.82 22.97 -12.00
CA SER A 24 -2.09 22.93 -10.56
C SER A 24 -1.56 21.65 -9.92
N PHE A 25 -0.46 21.76 -9.19
CA PHE A 25 -0.02 20.75 -8.25
C PHE A 25 -0.01 21.35 -6.84
N GLN A 26 -0.32 20.53 -5.86
CA GLN A 26 -0.40 20.93 -4.47
C GLN A 26 0.41 19.96 -3.59
N TRP A 27 1.20 20.51 -2.69
CA TRP A 27 1.87 19.73 -1.65
C TRP A 27 0.88 19.37 -0.56
N SER A 28 0.92 18.13 -0.08
CA SER A 28 0.02 17.62 0.95
C SER A 28 0.70 16.58 1.83
N ASP A 29 0.41 16.64 3.13
CA ASP A 29 0.83 15.61 4.10
C ASP A 29 -0.02 14.34 3.95
N ASP A 30 -1.27 14.51 3.53
CA ASP A 30 -2.26 13.45 3.39
C ASP A 30 -2.47 13.05 1.93
N ILE A 31 -2.77 11.76 1.71
CA ILE A 31 -3.12 11.22 0.40
C ILE A 31 -4.66 11.26 0.27
N PRO A 32 -5.21 11.98 -0.73
CA PRO A 32 -6.64 12.00 -0.98
C PRO A 32 -7.21 10.60 -1.26
N SER A 33 -8.43 10.33 -0.81
CA SER A 33 -9.06 9.00 -0.92
C SER A 33 -9.40 8.55 -2.34
N SER A 34 -9.44 9.47 -3.31
CA SER A 34 -9.85 9.23 -4.70
C SER A 34 -8.74 9.60 -5.70
N CYS A 35 -7.53 9.11 -5.48
CA CYS A 35 -6.39 9.39 -6.34
C CYS A 35 -5.63 8.12 -6.70
N TRP A 36 -4.87 8.16 -7.79
CA TRP A 36 -3.84 7.19 -8.11
C TRP A 36 -2.55 7.57 -7.44
N ILE A 37 -1.82 6.58 -6.91
CA ILE A 37 -0.57 6.82 -6.18
C ILE A 37 0.58 6.26 -7.02
N TYR A 38 1.53 7.11 -7.35
CA TYR A 38 2.82 6.74 -7.91
C TYR A 38 3.87 6.73 -6.80
N SER A 39 4.35 5.53 -6.43
CA SER A 39 5.26 5.34 -5.30
C SER A 39 6.19 4.16 -5.52
N ASP A 40 7.37 4.21 -4.93
CA ASP A 40 8.27 3.07 -4.77
C ASP A 40 7.98 2.27 -3.49
N ASN A 41 7.14 2.80 -2.62
CA ASN A 41 6.73 2.14 -1.39
C ASN A 41 5.73 1.01 -1.69
N SER A 42 6.06 -0.22 -1.30
CA SER A 42 5.23 -1.41 -1.55
C SER A 42 3.81 -1.32 -0.99
N TYR A 43 3.57 -0.48 0.00
CA TYR A 43 2.24 -0.27 0.59
C TYR A 43 1.38 0.75 -0.15
N LEU A 44 2.00 1.60 -0.97
CA LEU A 44 1.35 2.68 -1.70
C LEU A 44 1.34 2.48 -3.22
N ARG A 45 1.83 1.34 -3.72
CA ARG A 45 1.97 1.05 -5.16
C ARG A 45 0.64 0.76 -5.83
N ASP A 46 -0.11 1.77 -6.14
CA ASP A 46 -1.29 1.62 -7.01
C ASP A 46 -0.89 1.58 -8.50
N LEU A 47 0.10 2.36 -8.90
CA LEU A 47 0.62 2.43 -10.28
C LEU A 47 2.06 1.90 -10.40
N GLY A 48 2.79 1.78 -9.29
CA GLY A 48 4.24 1.62 -9.27
C GLY A 48 4.77 0.35 -9.92
N THR A 49 4.06 -0.78 -9.82
CA THR A 49 4.57 -2.08 -10.30
C THR A 49 4.64 -2.14 -11.83
N ILE A 50 3.74 -1.45 -12.53
CA ILE A 50 3.66 -1.44 -13.99
C ILE A 50 4.50 -0.30 -14.58
N LEU A 51 4.66 0.79 -13.84
CA LEU A 51 5.25 2.04 -14.32
C LEU A 51 6.65 2.34 -13.76
N MET A 52 7.24 1.43 -12.98
CA MET A 52 8.59 1.61 -12.41
C MET A 52 9.70 1.86 -13.45
N SER A 53 9.45 1.52 -14.72
CA SER A 53 10.41 1.74 -15.82
C SER A 53 10.17 3.04 -16.60
N VAL A 54 9.13 3.81 -16.24
CA VAL A 54 8.58 4.81 -17.15
C VAL A 54 9.30 6.15 -17.06
N CYS A 55 9.68 6.60 -15.89
CA CYS A 55 10.40 7.86 -15.76
C CYS A 55 11.09 8.02 -14.42
N ASP A 56 12.35 8.36 -14.42
CA ASP A 56 13.03 8.81 -13.23
C ASP A 56 12.96 10.35 -13.18
N ILE A 57 12.49 10.93 -12.08
CA ILE A 57 12.54 12.39 -11.87
C ILE A 57 13.99 12.85 -11.79
N PHE A 58 14.89 11.95 -11.40
CA PHE A 58 16.33 12.18 -11.34
C PHE A 58 17.02 11.44 -12.46
N ASP A 59 17.89 12.11 -13.23
CA ASP A 59 18.82 11.45 -14.13
C ASP A 59 20.08 10.95 -13.38
N GLU A 60 20.88 10.11 -14.05
CA GLU A 60 22.11 9.56 -13.49
C GLU A 60 23.10 10.66 -13.03
N SER A 61 23.20 11.75 -13.78
CA SER A 61 24.11 12.86 -13.46
C SER A 61 23.69 13.55 -12.15
N HIS A 62 22.37 13.72 -11.96
CA HIS A 62 21.79 14.29 -10.76
C HIS A 62 21.97 13.37 -9.55
N THR A 63 21.67 12.08 -9.72
CA THR A 63 21.85 11.05 -8.70
C THR A 63 23.32 10.94 -8.29
N ARG A 64 24.25 11.03 -9.26
CA ARG A 64 25.69 11.00 -9.01
C ARG A 64 26.18 12.24 -8.26
N ALA A 65 25.73 13.45 -8.66
CA ALA A 65 26.05 14.67 -7.93
C ALA A 65 25.60 14.61 -6.47
N TRP A 66 24.42 14.08 -6.20
CA TRP A 66 23.90 13.91 -4.85
C TRP A 66 24.60 12.82 -4.05
N SER A 67 25.06 11.74 -4.69
CA SER A 67 25.84 10.70 -4.02
C SER A 67 27.18 11.24 -3.47
N LEU A 68 27.77 12.21 -4.15
CA LEU A 68 28.99 12.87 -3.70
C LEU A 68 28.77 13.79 -2.48
N LEU A 69 27.58 14.41 -2.40
CA LEU A 69 27.19 15.25 -1.25
C LEU A 69 26.80 14.43 -0.04
N ARG A 70 26.53 13.14 -0.18
CA ARG A 70 26.18 12.22 0.93
C ARG A 70 27.31 12.00 1.92
N GLU A 71 28.54 12.20 1.54
CA GLU A 71 29.70 12.07 2.43
C GLU A 71 29.63 13.08 3.59
N ASP A 72 28.88 14.17 3.44
CA ASP A 72 28.69 15.19 4.48
C ASP A 72 27.48 14.94 5.39
N GLY A 73 26.86 13.77 5.32
CA GLY A 73 25.73 13.38 6.20
C GLY A 73 24.38 13.99 5.82
N ILE A 74 24.27 14.67 4.71
CA ILE A 74 22.99 15.19 4.18
C ILE A 74 22.22 14.03 3.55
N SER A 75 21.26 13.49 4.29
CA SER A 75 20.31 12.53 3.75
C SER A 75 19.38 13.23 2.75
N ARG A 76 19.14 12.60 1.62
CA ARG A 76 18.15 12.90 0.58
C ARG A 76 17.66 14.36 0.51
N VAL A 77 18.09 15.09 -0.50
CA VAL A 77 17.53 16.43 -0.77
C VAL A 77 16.33 16.25 -1.72
N PRO A 78 15.17 16.85 -1.39
CA PRO A 78 13.99 16.77 -2.23
C PRO A 78 14.25 17.26 -3.66
N ALA A 79 13.65 16.60 -4.66
CA ALA A 79 13.81 16.93 -6.07
C ALA A 79 13.51 18.40 -6.39
N HIS A 80 12.47 18.95 -5.77
CA HIS A 80 12.05 20.35 -5.96
C HIS A 80 13.02 21.38 -5.35
N ASN A 81 13.88 20.96 -4.41
CA ASN A 81 14.92 21.82 -3.82
C ASN A 81 16.27 21.65 -4.51
N SER A 82 16.48 20.54 -5.19
CA SER A 82 17.76 20.18 -5.79
C SER A 82 17.86 20.50 -7.29
N LEU A 83 16.71 20.61 -7.95
CA LEU A 83 16.62 20.97 -9.36
C LEU A 83 16.21 22.42 -9.55
N PRO A 84 16.69 23.11 -10.61
CA PRO A 84 16.06 24.36 -11.04
C PRO A 84 14.57 24.17 -11.28
N VAL A 85 13.76 25.15 -10.94
CA VAL A 85 12.28 25.04 -10.92
C VAL A 85 11.72 24.66 -12.29
N ASP A 86 12.26 25.18 -13.36
CA ASP A 86 11.88 24.88 -14.74
C ASP A 86 12.22 23.44 -15.13
N VAL A 87 13.39 22.94 -14.70
CA VAL A 87 13.80 21.55 -14.91
C VAL A 87 12.91 20.60 -14.13
N PHE A 88 12.63 20.91 -12.86
CA PHE A 88 11.73 20.11 -12.04
C PHE A 88 10.33 20.04 -12.68
N LYS A 89 9.75 21.20 -13.06
CA LYS A 89 8.45 21.25 -13.72
C LYS A 89 8.41 20.47 -15.04
N SER A 90 9.45 20.58 -15.86
CA SER A 90 9.55 19.86 -17.13
C SER A 90 9.56 18.35 -16.91
N ARG A 91 10.35 17.85 -15.97
CA ARG A 91 10.42 16.42 -15.65
C ARG A 91 9.13 15.90 -15.03
N LEU A 92 8.52 16.68 -14.15
CA LEU A 92 7.22 16.37 -13.57
C LEU A 92 6.15 16.26 -14.66
N SER A 93 6.13 17.18 -15.61
CA SER A 93 5.22 17.14 -16.77
C SER A 93 5.42 15.86 -17.57
N MET A 94 6.65 15.52 -17.92
CA MET A 94 6.95 14.30 -18.67
C MET A 94 6.49 13.03 -17.93
N LEU A 95 6.70 12.96 -16.62
CA LEU A 95 6.20 11.85 -15.80
C LEU A 95 4.69 11.77 -15.81
N LEU A 96 4.01 12.88 -15.58
CA LEU A 96 2.54 12.94 -15.56
C LEU A 96 1.94 12.58 -16.92
N ASP A 97 2.53 13.07 -18.02
CA ASP A 97 2.07 12.75 -19.37
C ASP A 97 2.14 11.24 -19.63
N GLN A 98 3.21 10.57 -19.19
CA GLN A 98 3.35 9.12 -19.35
C GLN A 98 2.37 8.34 -18.45
N LEU A 99 2.16 8.80 -17.22
CA LEU A 99 1.18 8.21 -16.31
C LEU A 99 -0.24 8.33 -16.87
N TRP A 100 -0.60 9.50 -17.40
CA TRP A 100 -1.91 9.71 -18.02
C TRP A 100 -2.07 8.93 -19.31
N LEU A 101 -1.03 8.87 -20.15
CA LEU A 101 -1.06 8.08 -21.37
C LEU A 101 -1.31 6.59 -21.07
N PHE A 102 -0.68 6.06 -20.01
CA PHE A 102 -0.93 4.70 -19.58
C PHE A 102 -2.38 4.53 -19.08
N LEU A 103 -2.86 5.42 -18.21
CA LEU A 103 -4.21 5.34 -17.65
C LEU A 103 -5.30 5.48 -18.71
N ASP A 104 -5.05 6.24 -19.77
CA ASP A 104 -5.98 6.40 -20.91
C ASP A 104 -5.86 5.25 -21.93
N SER A 105 -4.86 4.39 -21.84
CA SER A 105 -4.71 3.23 -22.71
C SER A 105 -5.72 2.13 -22.39
N ASN A 106 -5.97 1.23 -23.34
CA ASN A 106 -6.82 0.06 -23.10
C ASN A 106 -6.30 -0.83 -21.96
N LEU A 107 -4.98 -1.00 -21.88
CA LEU A 107 -4.33 -1.77 -20.81
C LEU A 107 -4.51 -1.05 -19.47
N GLY A 108 -4.33 0.26 -19.45
CA GLY A 108 -4.53 1.08 -18.25
C GLY A 108 -5.96 1.03 -17.75
N ASN A 109 -6.94 1.16 -18.66
CA ASN A 109 -8.35 1.06 -18.31
C ASN A 109 -8.72 -0.33 -17.76
N TYR A 110 -8.21 -1.41 -18.37
CA TYR A 110 -8.40 -2.76 -17.85
C TYR A 110 -7.82 -2.91 -16.45
N TYR A 111 -6.56 -2.51 -16.26
CA TYR A 111 -5.88 -2.56 -14.98
C TYR A 111 -6.62 -1.76 -13.90
N MET A 112 -7.10 -0.55 -14.24
CA MET A 112 -7.86 0.29 -13.33
C MET A 112 -9.14 -0.38 -12.86
N ASN A 113 -9.91 -0.97 -13.77
CA ASN A 113 -11.17 -1.64 -13.44
C ASN A 113 -10.93 -2.83 -12.53
N GLU A 114 -10.02 -3.73 -12.89
CA GLU A 114 -9.64 -4.90 -12.07
C GLU A 114 -9.12 -4.47 -10.70
N PHE A 115 -8.29 -3.43 -10.65
CA PHE A 115 -7.74 -2.93 -9.40
C PHE A 115 -8.82 -2.33 -8.50
N LEU A 116 -9.72 -1.51 -9.06
CA LEU A 116 -10.79 -0.86 -8.29
C LEU A 116 -11.80 -1.90 -7.78
N GLU A 117 -12.21 -2.87 -8.61
CA GLU A 117 -13.10 -3.95 -8.19
C GLU A 117 -12.47 -4.79 -7.07
N GLY A 118 -11.20 -5.18 -7.23
CA GLY A 118 -10.46 -5.90 -6.21
C GLY A 118 -10.32 -5.10 -4.92
N ARG A 119 -10.04 -3.79 -5.02
CA ARG A 119 -9.95 -2.89 -3.88
C ARG A 119 -11.29 -2.79 -3.14
N GLU A 120 -12.38 -2.60 -3.87
CA GLU A 120 -13.72 -2.53 -3.29
C GLU A 120 -14.06 -3.83 -2.55
N LEU A 121 -13.79 -4.99 -3.18
CA LEU A 121 -13.94 -6.29 -2.55
C LEU A 121 -13.15 -6.39 -1.25
N LEU A 122 -11.85 -6.06 -1.28
CA LEU A 122 -10.99 -6.12 -0.09
C LEU A 122 -11.44 -5.16 1.01
N MET A 123 -11.95 -3.98 0.63
CA MET A 123 -12.51 -3.02 1.59
C MET A 123 -13.85 -3.49 2.18
N SER A 124 -14.60 -4.33 1.47
CA SER A 124 -15.85 -4.90 1.97
C SER A 124 -15.64 -6.03 2.98
N LEU A 125 -14.44 -6.63 3.03
CA LEU A 125 -14.12 -7.70 3.95
C LEU A 125 -14.31 -7.25 5.40
N ARG A 126 -15.08 -8.03 6.14
CA ARG A 126 -15.41 -7.73 7.53
C ARG A 126 -14.36 -8.31 8.47
N ARG A 127 -14.29 -7.73 9.66
CA ARG A 127 -13.44 -8.21 10.75
C ARG A 127 -13.82 -9.65 11.14
N PRO A 128 -12.86 -10.58 11.38
CA PRO A 128 -13.18 -11.92 11.84
C PRO A 128 -13.78 -11.91 13.26
N LYS A 129 -14.77 -12.75 13.48
CA LYS A 129 -15.34 -12.98 14.80
C LYS A 129 -14.53 -14.06 15.51
N ILE A 130 -14.17 -13.81 16.75
CA ILE A 130 -13.32 -14.66 17.58
C ILE A 130 -14.11 -15.15 18.78
N ASP A 131 -14.02 -16.43 19.08
CA ASP A 131 -14.52 -16.98 20.33
C ASP A 131 -13.54 -16.70 21.46
N HIS A 132 -13.98 -15.94 22.46
CA HIS A 132 -13.14 -15.49 23.58
C HIS A 132 -12.56 -16.66 24.38
N GLN A 133 -13.34 -17.72 24.60
CA GLN A 133 -12.89 -18.85 25.39
C GLN A 133 -11.81 -19.63 24.64
N SER A 134 -12.08 -20.00 23.39
CA SER A 134 -11.13 -20.67 22.52
C SER A 134 -9.83 -19.87 22.35
N TYR A 135 -9.92 -18.53 22.22
CA TYR A 135 -8.77 -17.66 22.14
C TYR A 135 -7.91 -17.73 23.40
N ASN A 136 -8.53 -17.58 24.58
CA ASN A 136 -7.82 -17.61 25.85
C ASN A 136 -7.17 -18.99 26.11
N ASP A 137 -7.85 -20.07 25.74
CA ASP A 137 -7.33 -21.43 25.87
C ASP A 137 -6.12 -21.64 24.93
N GLU A 138 -6.17 -21.10 23.71
CA GLU A 138 -5.05 -21.19 22.77
C GLU A 138 -3.84 -20.36 23.22
N ILE A 139 -4.05 -19.16 23.77
CA ILE A 139 -2.95 -18.36 24.33
C ILE A 139 -2.25 -19.13 25.46
N LYS A 140 -3.00 -19.76 26.37
CA LYS A 140 -2.42 -20.53 27.48
C LYS A 140 -1.64 -21.76 27.02
N ARG A 141 -2.03 -22.38 25.92
CA ARG A 141 -1.38 -23.61 25.39
C ARG A 141 -0.22 -23.33 24.43
N SER A 142 -0.10 -22.10 23.96
CA SER A 142 0.84 -21.76 22.91
C SER A 142 2.25 -21.49 23.46
N SER A 143 3.26 -21.91 22.71
CA SER A 143 4.65 -21.51 22.96
C SER A 143 4.88 -20.05 22.59
N SER A 144 5.89 -19.42 23.17
CA SER A 144 6.22 -18.00 22.99
C SER A 144 6.30 -17.57 21.51
N GLY A 145 6.85 -18.39 20.63
CA GLY A 145 6.94 -18.10 19.19
C GLY A 145 5.60 -18.13 18.43
N SER A 146 4.57 -18.78 18.99
CA SER A 146 3.23 -18.82 18.39
C SER A 146 2.30 -17.74 18.93
N ILE A 147 2.57 -17.24 20.15
CA ILE A 147 1.75 -16.24 20.83
C ILE A 147 1.69 -14.93 20.04
N ALA A 148 2.83 -14.42 19.56
CA ALA A 148 2.89 -13.16 18.82
C ALA A 148 1.95 -13.09 17.60
N ASN A 149 1.70 -14.23 16.93
CA ASN A 149 0.73 -14.28 15.84
C ASN A 149 -0.72 -14.39 16.33
N LEU A 150 -0.96 -15.07 17.47
CA LEU A 150 -2.27 -15.14 18.09
C LEU A 150 -2.70 -13.80 18.66
N GLU A 151 -1.81 -13.04 19.28
CA GLU A 151 -2.10 -11.73 19.87
C GLU A 151 -2.64 -10.72 18.84
N LYS A 152 -2.24 -10.84 17.57
CA LYS A 152 -2.80 -10.03 16.49
C LYS A 152 -4.32 -10.24 16.31
N PHE A 153 -4.84 -11.41 16.73
CA PHE A 153 -6.25 -11.76 16.66
C PHE A 153 -7.00 -11.49 17.96
N GLN A 154 -6.39 -10.80 18.93
CA GLN A 154 -7.04 -10.48 20.18
C GLN A 154 -8.44 -9.86 19.94
N PRO A 155 -9.51 -10.47 20.47
CA PRO A 155 -10.86 -9.96 20.32
C PRO A 155 -11.06 -8.69 21.16
N ASP A 156 -11.81 -7.75 20.63
CA ASP A 156 -12.33 -6.62 21.39
C ASP A 156 -13.56 -7.03 22.23
N LYS A 157 -14.15 -6.06 22.93
CA LYS A 157 -15.34 -6.29 23.79
C LYS A 157 -16.55 -6.86 23.03
N THR A 158 -16.58 -6.72 21.72
CA THR A 158 -17.65 -7.21 20.84
C THR A 158 -17.34 -8.57 20.22
N GLY A 159 -16.20 -9.16 20.54
CA GLY A 159 -15.76 -10.45 20.03
C GLY A 159 -15.15 -10.42 18.61
N TYR A 160 -14.73 -9.26 18.13
CA TYR A 160 -14.09 -9.15 16.82
C TYR A 160 -12.60 -8.79 16.95
N SER A 161 -11.76 -9.40 16.12
CA SER A 161 -10.37 -9.00 16.04
C SER A 161 -10.21 -7.64 15.36
N LYS A 162 -8.99 -7.08 15.36
CA LYS A 162 -8.65 -5.95 14.49
C LYS A 162 -8.88 -6.32 13.03
N ARG A 163 -9.09 -5.32 12.18
CA ARG A 163 -9.24 -5.52 10.74
C ARG A 163 -7.89 -5.89 10.13
N THR A 164 -7.90 -6.86 9.21
CA THR A 164 -6.78 -7.10 8.30
C THR A 164 -6.87 -6.11 7.15
N ILE A 165 -5.77 -5.43 6.86
CA ILE A 165 -5.64 -4.53 5.72
C ILE A 165 -4.91 -5.29 4.63
N TYR A 166 -5.55 -5.45 3.49
CA TYR A 166 -4.96 -6.10 2.32
C TYR A 166 -4.51 -5.05 1.31
N SER A 167 -3.35 -5.29 0.70
CA SER A 167 -2.83 -4.48 -0.39
C SER A 167 -2.61 -5.34 -1.63
N GLN A 168 -3.17 -4.91 -2.76
CA GLN A 168 -3.04 -5.58 -4.06
C GLN A 168 -1.66 -5.33 -4.69
N ALA A 169 -1.05 -4.20 -4.39
CA ALA A 169 0.25 -3.79 -4.94
C ALA A 169 1.42 -3.99 -3.95
N GLY A 170 1.21 -4.76 -2.89
CA GLY A 170 2.19 -4.93 -1.80
C GLY A 170 3.37 -5.83 -2.10
N SER A 171 3.42 -6.51 -3.27
CA SER A 171 4.51 -7.41 -3.63
C SER A 171 4.89 -7.27 -5.10
N VAL A 172 6.16 -7.50 -5.41
CA VAL A 172 6.69 -7.50 -6.81
C VAL A 172 6.03 -8.58 -7.67
N THR A 173 5.55 -9.66 -7.05
CA THR A 173 4.92 -10.80 -7.75
C THR A 173 3.40 -10.64 -7.94
N GLY A 174 2.81 -9.48 -7.60
CA GLY A 174 1.37 -9.24 -7.69
C GLY A 174 0.53 -10.00 -6.64
N ARG A 175 1.17 -10.64 -5.64
CA ARG A 175 0.43 -11.32 -4.58
C ARG A 175 -0.12 -10.32 -3.58
N LEU A 176 -1.31 -10.59 -3.04
CA LEU A 176 -1.87 -9.84 -1.94
C LEU A 176 -0.93 -9.88 -0.73
N THR A 177 -0.65 -8.72 -0.19
CA THR A 177 -0.01 -8.60 1.13
C THR A 177 -1.03 -8.22 2.18
N ALA A 178 -0.78 -8.59 3.43
CA ALA A 178 -1.69 -8.33 4.53
C ALA A 178 -0.95 -7.72 5.72
N THR A 179 -1.50 -6.65 6.26
CA THR A 179 -1.04 -6.00 7.49
C THR A 179 -2.07 -6.20 8.60
N GLY A 180 -1.60 -6.46 9.82
CA GLY A 180 -2.47 -6.80 10.95
C GLY A 180 -2.69 -8.31 11.12
N PRO A 181 -3.87 -8.74 11.60
CA PRO A 181 -4.19 -10.15 11.78
C PRO A 181 -4.21 -10.88 10.42
N ASN A 182 -3.25 -11.74 10.15
CA ASN A 182 -3.19 -12.50 8.89
C ASN A 182 -3.40 -13.99 9.17
N ILE A 183 -4.53 -14.54 8.71
CA ILE A 183 -4.89 -15.94 8.91
C ILE A 183 -3.86 -16.92 8.30
N LEU A 184 -3.15 -16.50 7.25
CA LEU A 184 -2.14 -17.34 6.59
C LEU A 184 -0.91 -17.57 7.49
N THR A 185 -0.61 -16.63 8.40
CA THR A 185 0.48 -16.75 9.37
C THR A 185 0.08 -17.54 10.61
N LEU A 186 -1.21 -17.84 10.77
CA LEU A 186 -1.74 -18.57 11.91
C LEU A 186 -1.67 -20.07 11.65
N LYS A 187 -1.08 -20.85 12.59
CA LYS A 187 -1.06 -22.31 12.50
C LYS A 187 -2.47 -22.87 12.36
N LYS A 188 -2.65 -23.90 11.56
CA LYS A 188 -3.98 -24.53 11.33
C LYS A 188 -4.67 -24.92 12.64
N THR A 189 -3.91 -25.41 13.62
CA THR A 189 -4.41 -25.79 14.96
C THR A 189 -5.03 -24.64 15.74
N HIS A 190 -4.55 -23.41 15.53
CA HIS A 190 -5.05 -22.22 16.22
C HIS A 190 -6.27 -21.59 15.53
N ARG A 191 -6.64 -22.04 14.31
CA ARG A 191 -7.77 -21.44 13.55
C ARG A 191 -9.13 -21.74 14.16
N LYS A 192 -9.23 -22.64 15.11
CA LYS A 192 -10.45 -22.92 15.89
C LYS A 192 -10.94 -21.75 16.76
N ILE A 193 -10.10 -20.69 16.92
CA ILE A 193 -10.53 -19.45 17.58
C ILE A 193 -11.60 -18.69 16.77
N PHE A 194 -11.70 -18.93 15.46
CA PHE A 194 -12.70 -18.27 14.63
C PHE A 194 -14.08 -18.89 14.82
N THR A 195 -15.08 -18.04 14.87
CA THR A 195 -16.49 -18.47 14.95
C THR A 195 -17.35 -17.76 13.91
N SER A 196 -18.46 -18.39 13.54
CA SER A 196 -19.41 -17.78 12.60
C SER A 196 -20.07 -16.55 13.24
N ARG A 197 -20.42 -15.57 12.41
CA ARG A 197 -21.23 -14.42 12.80
C ARG A 197 -22.70 -14.75 12.93
N PHE A 198 -23.11 -15.81 12.22
CA PHE A 198 -24.49 -16.25 12.21
C PHE A 198 -24.71 -17.30 13.28
N PRO A 199 -25.84 -17.28 13.97
CA PRO A 199 -26.24 -18.39 14.83
C PRO A 199 -26.21 -19.69 14.01
N ASP A 200 -25.67 -20.74 14.59
CA ASP A 200 -25.53 -22.08 13.95
C ASP A 200 -24.73 -22.13 12.63
N GLY A 201 -24.10 -21.00 12.27
CA GLY A 201 -23.27 -20.93 11.07
C GLY A 201 -21.95 -21.68 11.22
N LYS A 202 -21.47 -22.24 10.12
CA LYS A 202 -20.16 -22.92 10.02
C LYS A 202 -19.17 -22.08 9.25
N ILE A 203 -17.89 -22.25 9.59
CA ILE A 203 -16.78 -21.66 8.82
C ILE A 203 -16.23 -22.79 7.94
N LEU A 204 -16.16 -22.51 6.64
CA LEU A 204 -15.53 -23.40 5.65
C LEU A 204 -14.21 -22.79 5.20
N GLN A 205 -13.17 -23.61 5.11
CA GLN A 205 -11.93 -23.27 4.44
C GLN A 205 -11.91 -23.97 3.10
N ILE A 206 -11.76 -23.18 2.03
CA ILE A 206 -11.64 -23.69 0.66
C ILE A 206 -10.24 -23.28 0.18
N ASP A 207 -9.45 -24.27 -0.20
CA ASP A 207 -8.16 -24.08 -0.87
C ASP A 207 -8.41 -24.33 -2.38
N LEU A 208 -8.22 -23.30 -3.20
CA LEU A 208 -8.34 -23.36 -4.66
C LEU A 208 -7.00 -23.60 -5.30
#